data_a3b6cc982a8cd9f9ece62196bdd1d3a8
#
_entry.id   a3b6cc982a8cd9f9ece62196bdd1d3a8
#
_cell.length_a   1.000
_cell.length_b   1.000
_cell.length_c   1.000
_cell.angle_alpha   90.00
_cell.angle_beta   90.00
_cell.angle_gamma   90.00
#
_symmetry.space_group_name_H-M   'P 1'
#
loop_
_entity.id
_entity.type
_entity.pdbx_description
1 polymer ?
#
loop_
_entity_poly.entity_id
_entity_poly.type
_entity_poly.pdbx_seq_one_letter_code
_entity_poly.pdbx_strand_id
1 'polypeptide(L)'
;VITDKKTTGSIDYFSKARSKPSESHVDQINRYRGLLKKCYNIDAERGAVIYISNKVESDKRDKPVVMSFKLDPIEETLVDMIKKAREIKESMNNGTLPERTKCFLCDGMCPYATKCFGDNRSKWNGKE
;
A
#
# COMPACT_ATOMS: atom_id res chain seq x y z
N VAL A 1 12.32 -8.67 11.60
CA VAL A 1 11.82 -7.40 11.04
C VAL A 1 11.74 -7.52 9.53
N ILE A 2 10.63 -7.11 8.95
CA ILE A 2 10.47 -6.99 7.49
C ILE A 2 10.65 -5.52 7.15
N THR A 3 11.57 -5.23 6.23
CA THR A 3 11.90 -3.86 5.85
C THR A 3 11.60 -3.61 4.38
N ASP A 4 10.94 -2.49 4.07
CA ASP A 4 10.70 -2.03 2.71
C ASP A 4 11.30 -0.63 2.50
N LYS A 5 11.89 -0.40 1.33
CA LYS A 5 12.49 0.89 0.96
C LYS A 5 11.58 1.62 -0.01
N LYS A 6 11.27 2.87 0.28
CA LYS A 6 10.43 3.74 -0.56
C LYS A 6 11.19 5.02 -0.91
N THR A 7 11.20 5.39 -2.18
CA THR A 7 11.69 6.70 -2.60
C THR A 7 10.57 7.74 -2.54
N THR A 8 10.91 8.97 -2.18
CA THR A 8 9.95 10.07 -2.07
C THR A 8 10.58 11.40 -2.47
N GLY A 9 9.80 12.26 -3.12
CA GLY A 9 10.17 13.66 -3.38
C GLY A 9 9.93 14.59 -2.18
N SER A 10 9.30 14.09 -1.11
CA SER A 10 8.89 14.89 0.06
C SER A 10 9.30 14.23 1.36
N ILE A 11 10.61 14.03 1.56
CA ILE A 11 11.14 13.38 2.77
C ILE A 11 10.75 14.12 4.05
N ASP A 12 10.66 15.45 4.00
CA ASP A 12 10.24 16.29 5.13
C ASP A 12 8.83 15.96 5.62
N TYR A 13 7.94 15.56 4.71
CA TYR A 13 6.60 15.15 5.07
C TYR A 13 6.62 13.92 5.98
N PHE A 14 7.49 12.96 5.72
CA PHE A 14 7.62 11.78 6.56
C PHE A 14 8.40 12.04 7.84
N SER A 15 9.37 12.96 7.82
CA SER A 15 10.19 13.26 9.00
C SER A 15 9.51 14.17 10.02
N LYS A 16 8.67 15.11 9.56
CA LYS A 16 8.09 16.17 10.39
C LYS A 16 6.59 16.03 10.60
N ALA A 17 5.85 15.62 9.58
CA ALA A 17 4.39 15.61 9.60
C ALA A 17 3.79 14.26 9.99
N ARG A 18 4.55 13.17 9.94
CA ARG A 18 4.05 11.82 10.25
C ARG A 18 4.90 11.11 11.29
N SER A 19 4.22 10.54 12.27
CA SER A 19 4.82 9.60 13.25
C SER A 19 4.72 8.13 12.80
N LYS A 20 3.96 7.84 11.75
CA LYS A 20 3.69 6.48 11.26
C LYS A 20 3.82 6.41 9.74
N PRO A 21 4.17 5.25 9.17
CA PRO A 21 4.15 5.04 7.72
C PRO A 21 2.75 5.25 7.14
N SER A 22 2.69 5.40 5.80
CA SER A 22 1.41 5.36 5.08
C SER A 22 0.73 4.00 5.29
N GLU A 23 -0.60 4.00 5.46
CA GLU A 23 -1.39 2.77 5.63
C GLU A 23 -1.15 1.76 4.51
N SER A 24 -1.09 2.22 3.26
CA SER A 24 -0.81 1.37 2.11
C SER A 24 0.56 0.68 2.19
N HIS A 25 1.57 1.32 2.81
CA HIS A 25 2.88 0.71 3.01
C HIS A 25 2.86 -0.28 4.18
N VAL A 26 2.08 0.01 5.23
CA VAL A 26 1.84 -0.93 6.34
C VAL A 26 1.17 -2.20 5.82
N ASP A 27 0.08 -2.06 5.04
CA ASP A 27 -0.63 -3.17 4.42
C ASP A 27 0.28 -4.02 3.53
N GLN A 28 1.13 -3.36 2.74
CA GLN A 28 2.09 -4.06 1.88
C GLN A 28 3.04 -4.94 2.70
N ILE A 29 3.57 -4.42 3.81
CA ILE A 29 4.49 -5.19 4.67
C ILE A 29 3.76 -6.32 5.40
N ASN A 30 2.52 -6.10 5.85
CA ASN A 30 1.69 -7.16 6.43
C ASN A 30 1.48 -8.30 5.42
N ARG A 31 1.20 -7.98 4.15
CA ARG A 31 1.07 -8.99 3.08
C ARG A 31 2.38 -9.73 2.80
N TYR A 32 3.51 -9.05 2.82
CA TYR A 32 4.83 -9.71 2.72
C TYR A 32 5.05 -10.70 3.87
N ARG A 33 4.66 -10.32 5.11
CA ARG A 33 4.69 -11.24 6.24
C ARG A 33 3.84 -12.48 5.98
N GLY A 34 2.61 -12.30 5.49
CA GLY A 34 1.71 -13.40 5.14
C GLY A 34 2.34 -14.37 4.12
N LEU A 35 2.96 -13.84 3.06
CA LEU A 35 3.67 -14.63 2.06
C LEU A 35 4.87 -15.38 2.65
N LEU A 36 5.72 -14.69 3.42
CA LEU A 36 6.88 -15.30 4.06
C LEU A 36 6.48 -16.43 5.01
N LYS A 37 5.43 -16.21 5.80
CA LYS A 37 4.91 -17.24 6.70
C LYS A 37 4.36 -18.44 5.93
N LYS A 38 3.56 -18.19 4.89
CA LYS A 38 2.91 -19.26 4.13
C LYS A 38 3.89 -20.06 3.28
N CYS A 39 4.86 -19.40 2.64
CA CYS A 39 5.76 -20.06 1.69
C CYS A 39 7.02 -20.63 2.35
N TYR A 40 7.51 -19.99 3.40
CA TYR A 40 8.81 -20.29 3.98
C TYR A 40 8.77 -20.57 5.48
N ASN A 41 7.60 -20.49 6.10
CA ASN A 41 7.43 -20.57 7.56
C ASN A 41 8.27 -19.55 8.35
N ILE A 42 8.59 -18.42 7.71
CA ILE A 42 9.31 -17.30 8.32
C ILE A 42 8.28 -16.32 8.86
N ASP A 43 8.42 -15.93 10.12
CA ASP A 43 7.57 -14.95 10.76
C ASP A 43 8.39 -13.74 11.26
N ALA A 44 7.70 -12.60 11.44
CA ALA A 44 8.25 -11.38 11.97
C ALA A 44 7.19 -10.63 12.77
N GLU A 45 7.57 -10.02 13.88
CA GLU A 45 6.64 -9.26 14.72
C GLU A 45 6.58 -7.78 14.35
N ARG A 46 7.60 -7.29 13.66
CA ARG A 46 7.76 -5.87 13.34
C ARG A 46 8.07 -5.66 11.87
N GLY A 47 7.50 -4.57 11.34
CA GLY A 47 7.81 -4.01 10.05
C GLY A 47 8.55 -2.68 10.17
N ALA A 48 9.25 -2.28 9.11
CA ALA A 48 9.84 -0.96 8.98
C ALA A 48 9.77 -0.47 7.54
N VAL A 49 9.47 0.81 7.36
CA VAL A 49 9.60 1.50 6.07
C VAL A 49 10.75 2.48 6.16
N ILE A 50 11.64 2.42 5.18
CA ILE A 50 12.75 3.36 5.03
C ILE A 50 12.41 4.29 3.87
N TYR A 51 12.13 5.55 4.16
CA TYR A 51 11.91 6.57 3.15
C TYR A 51 13.24 7.23 2.78
N ILE A 52 13.53 7.29 1.49
CA ILE A 52 14.76 7.84 0.92
C ILE A 52 14.36 8.96 -0.04
N SER A 53 14.98 10.14 0.09
CA SER A 53 14.77 11.23 -0.84
C SER A 53 15.25 10.86 -2.24
N ASN A 54 14.42 11.13 -3.26
CA ASN A 54 14.80 11.02 -4.67
C ASN A 54 15.26 12.36 -5.26
N LYS A 55 15.33 13.42 -4.45
CA LYS A 55 15.88 14.71 -4.88
C LYS A 55 17.39 14.60 -4.98
N VAL A 56 17.90 14.88 -6.19
CA VAL A 56 19.34 14.84 -6.49
C VAL A 56 20.00 16.18 -6.14
N GLU A 57 19.22 17.22 -5.89
CA GLU A 57 19.71 18.57 -5.67
C GLU A 57 20.18 18.78 -4.22
N SER A 58 21.40 19.16 -4.13
CA SER A 58 22.16 19.73 -3.03
C SER A 58 23.12 18.76 -2.30
N ASP A 59 24.24 19.35 -1.88
CA ASP A 59 25.27 18.74 -1.00
C ASP A 59 24.74 18.31 0.39
N LYS A 60 23.46 18.56 0.65
CA LYS A 60 22.73 18.07 1.82
C LYS A 60 21.80 16.94 1.40
N ARG A 61 22.34 15.74 1.28
CA ARG A 61 21.51 14.53 1.16
C ARG A 61 20.66 14.42 2.40
N ASP A 62 19.34 14.54 2.23
CA ASP A 62 18.39 14.30 3.30
C ASP A 62 18.60 12.91 3.89
N LYS A 63 18.69 12.84 5.21
CA LYS A 63 18.87 11.57 5.91
C LYS A 63 17.65 10.69 5.67
N PRO A 64 17.82 9.38 5.44
CA PRO A 64 16.70 8.45 5.37
C PRO A 64 15.86 8.52 6.65
N VAL A 65 14.54 8.44 6.49
CA VAL A 65 13.60 8.36 7.61
C VAL A 65 13.18 6.91 7.78
N VAL A 66 13.45 6.34 8.93
CA VAL A 66 13.06 4.97 9.29
C VAL A 66 11.86 5.00 10.21
N MET A 67 10.77 4.37 9.79
CA MET A 67 9.56 4.23 10.60
C MET A 67 9.30 2.75 10.85
N SER A 68 9.42 2.32 12.10
CA SER A 68 9.11 0.95 12.52
C SER A 68 7.75 0.87 13.20
N PHE A 69 7.07 -0.25 13.03
CA PHE A 69 5.73 -0.49 13.58
C PHE A 69 5.55 -1.97 13.91
N LYS A 70 4.56 -2.25 14.75
CA LYS A 70 4.13 -3.62 15.03
C LYS A 70 3.25 -4.09 13.86
N LEU A 71 3.46 -5.32 13.40
CA LEU A 71 2.64 -5.94 12.37
C LEU A 71 1.29 -6.39 12.96
N ASP A 72 0.27 -6.41 12.10
CA ASP A 72 -1.07 -6.84 12.45
C ASP A 72 -1.12 -8.35 12.75
N PRO A 73 -2.18 -8.86 13.40
CA PRO A 73 -2.35 -10.29 13.59
C PRO A 73 -2.28 -11.03 12.24
N ILE A 74 -1.41 -12.05 12.17
CA ILE A 74 -1.13 -12.72 10.89
C ILE A 74 -2.34 -13.46 10.35
N GLU A 75 -3.21 -13.96 11.22
CA GLU A 75 -4.42 -14.68 10.88
C GLU A 75 -5.37 -13.82 10.05
N GLU A 76 -5.57 -12.56 10.44
CA GLU A 76 -6.42 -11.60 9.74
C GLU A 76 -5.86 -11.30 8.34
N THR A 77 -4.56 -11.07 8.25
CA THR A 77 -3.86 -10.84 6.97
C THR A 77 -3.98 -12.04 6.04
N LEU A 78 -3.79 -13.26 6.56
CA LEU A 78 -3.90 -14.48 5.76
C LEU A 78 -5.33 -14.72 5.27
N VAL A 79 -6.33 -14.47 6.11
CA VAL A 79 -7.75 -14.60 5.72
C VAL A 79 -8.08 -13.64 4.56
N ASP A 80 -7.69 -12.37 4.66
CA ASP A 80 -7.90 -11.38 3.60
C ASP A 80 -7.19 -11.77 2.30
N MET A 81 -5.92 -12.17 2.38
CA MET A 81 -5.15 -12.61 1.22
C MET A 81 -5.77 -13.83 0.52
N ILE A 82 -6.23 -14.83 1.30
CA ILE A 82 -6.86 -16.04 0.75
C ILE A 82 -8.19 -15.69 0.10
N LYS A 83 -8.99 -14.83 0.74
CA LYS A 83 -10.26 -14.34 0.19
C LYS A 83 -10.03 -13.68 -1.18
N LYS A 84 -9.10 -12.73 -1.27
CA LYS A 84 -8.75 -12.06 -2.52
C LYS A 84 -8.25 -13.01 -3.60
N ALA A 85 -7.41 -13.97 -3.23
CA ALA A 85 -6.91 -14.97 -4.17
C ALA A 85 -8.04 -15.85 -4.74
N ARG A 86 -9.03 -16.22 -3.92
CA ARG A 86 -10.21 -16.96 -4.37
C ARG A 86 -11.07 -16.14 -5.32
N GLU A 87 -11.38 -14.89 -4.97
CA GLU A 87 -12.15 -13.97 -5.83
C GLU A 87 -11.51 -13.83 -7.23
N ILE A 88 -10.18 -13.66 -7.28
CA ILE A 88 -9.46 -13.57 -8.54
C ILE A 88 -9.56 -14.89 -9.32
N LYS A 89 -9.36 -16.03 -8.66
CA LYS A 89 -9.43 -17.34 -9.31
C LYS A 89 -10.83 -17.62 -9.86
N GLU A 90 -11.88 -17.33 -9.11
CA GLU A 90 -13.26 -17.48 -9.54
C GLU A 90 -13.58 -16.59 -10.73
N SER A 91 -13.15 -15.33 -10.68
CA SER A 91 -13.32 -14.39 -11.79
C SER A 91 -12.62 -14.89 -13.06
N MET A 92 -11.41 -15.41 -12.95
CA MET A 92 -10.68 -15.98 -14.08
C MET A 92 -11.41 -17.20 -14.66
N ASN A 93 -11.93 -18.10 -13.82
CA ASN A 93 -12.66 -19.30 -14.26
C ASN A 93 -13.97 -18.94 -14.96
N ASN A 94 -14.63 -17.89 -14.53
CA ASN A 94 -15.92 -17.45 -15.05
C ASN A 94 -15.80 -16.45 -16.22
N GLY A 95 -14.56 -16.05 -16.59
CA GLY A 95 -14.34 -15.02 -17.61
C GLY A 95 -14.84 -13.64 -17.20
N THR A 96 -14.99 -13.38 -15.89
CA THR A 96 -15.44 -12.11 -15.31
C THR A 96 -14.28 -11.34 -14.72
N LEU A 97 -14.47 -10.06 -14.43
CA LEU A 97 -13.48 -9.28 -13.67
C LEU A 97 -13.81 -9.35 -12.18
N PRO A 98 -12.79 -9.42 -11.30
CA PRO A 98 -12.99 -9.33 -9.87
C PRO A 98 -13.55 -7.95 -9.50
N GLU A 99 -14.12 -7.85 -8.29
CA GLU A 99 -14.63 -6.60 -7.77
C GLU A 99 -13.55 -5.51 -7.80
N ARG A 100 -13.93 -4.33 -8.31
CA ARG A 100 -13.02 -3.21 -8.50
C ARG A 100 -12.85 -2.46 -7.19
N THR A 101 -11.61 -2.25 -6.79
CA THR A 101 -11.29 -1.45 -5.60
C THR A 101 -10.93 -0.04 -6.02
N LYS A 102 -11.64 0.96 -5.49
CA LYS A 102 -11.25 2.37 -5.64
C LYS A 102 -9.93 2.64 -4.92
N CYS A 103 -9.07 3.43 -5.54
CA CYS A 103 -7.89 4.00 -4.91
C CYS A 103 -7.89 5.52 -5.11
N PHE A 104 -7.02 6.24 -4.41
CA PHE A 104 -6.94 7.70 -4.50
C PHE A 104 -6.68 8.22 -5.92
N LEU A 105 -6.04 7.44 -6.78
CA LEU A 105 -5.81 7.80 -8.18
C LEU A 105 -7.12 7.85 -8.98
N CYS A 106 -8.17 7.13 -8.55
CA CYS A 106 -9.46 7.12 -9.22
C CYS A 106 -10.17 8.48 -9.13
N ASP A 107 -9.78 9.32 -8.19
CA ASP A 107 -10.43 10.60 -7.91
C ASP A 107 -9.94 11.76 -8.79
N GLY A 108 -9.29 11.47 -9.90
CA GLY A 108 -8.95 12.49 -10.89
C GLY A 108 -7.67 12.24 -11.68
N MET A 109 -6.80 11.36 -11.23
CA MET A 109 -5.52 11.08 -11.90
C MET A 109 -5.56 9.82 -12.78
N CYS A 110 -6.50 8.91 -12.55
CA CYS A 110 -6.62 7.70 -13.37
C CYS A 110 -7.44 7.97 -14.64
N PRO A 111 -6.86 7.80 -15.85
CA PRO A 111 -7.59 8.03 -17.09
C PRO A 111 -8.72 7.01 -17.32
N TYR A 112 -8.69 5.89 -16.61
CA TYR A 112 -9.68 4.82 -16.71
C TYR A 112 -10.76 4.86 -15.63
N ALA A 113 -10.74 5.83 -14.73
CA ALA A 113 -11.68 5.90 -13.60
C ALA A 113 -13.15 5.88 -14.06
N THR A 114 -13.49 6.64 -15.09
CA THR A 114 -14.85 6.66 -15.68
C THR A 114 -15.26 5.30 -16.23
N LYS A 115 -14.33 4.62 -16.94
CA LYS A 115 -14.59 3.28 -17.48
C LYS A 115 -14.75 2.23 -16.38
N CYS A 116 -14.06 2.41 -15.27
CA CYS A 116 -14.11 1.47 -14.14
C CYS A 116 -15.38 1.66 -13.28
N PHE A 117 -15.81 2.90 -13.06
CA PHE A 117 -16.83 3.24 -12.06
C PHE A 117 -18.00 4.07 -12.62
N GLY A 118 -18.06 4.28 -13.94
CA GLY A 118 -19.06 5.12 -14.61
C GLY A 118 -18.86 6.60 -14.36
N ASP A 119 -19.81 7.43 -14.86
CA ASP A 119 -19.73 8.89 -14.78
C ASP A 119 -20.03 9.49 -13.40
N ASN A 120 -19.92 8.72 -12.33
CA ASN A 120 -20.08 9.21 -10.96
C ASN A 120 -18.94 10.14 -10.48
N ARG A 121 -18.18 10.76 -11.41
CA ARG A 121 -17.18 11.79 -11.09
C ARG A 121 -17.80 13.02 -10.39
N SER A 122 -19.04 13.36 -10.71
CA SER A 122 -19.68 14.58 -10.18
C SER A 122 -20.02 14.51 -8.69
N LYS A 123 -20.05 13.33 -8.09
CA LYS A 123 -20.36 13.16 -6.66
C LYS A 123 -19.14 13.22 -5.74
N TRP A 124 -17.93 13.39 -6.30
CA TRP A 124 -16.68 13.38 -5.51
C TRP A 124 -15.95 14.72 -5.49
N ASN A 125 -16.46 15.73 -6.16
CA ASN A 125 -16.02 17.10 -5.89
C ASN A 125 -16.66 17.57 -4.58
N GLY A 126 -16.30 16.89 -3.49
CA GLY A 126 -16.57 17.31 -2.13
C GLY A 126 -15.84 18.62 -1.83
N LYS A 127 -16.39 19.69 -2.38
CA LYS A 127 -16.30 21.03 -1.90
C LYS A 127 -17.73 21.48 -1.67
N GLU A 128 -18.21 21.21 -0.51
CA GLU A 128 -19.05 22.05 0.30
C GLU A 128 -18.55 21.97 1.73
#